data_e095d1db8f24df11ef236d94738fb06b
#
_entry.id   e095d1db8f24df11ef236d94738fb06b
#
_cell.length_a   1.000
_cell.length_b   1.000
_cell.length_c   1.000
_cell.angle_alpha   90.00
_cell.angle_beta   90.00
_cell.angle_gamma   90.00
#
_symmetry.space_group_name_H-M   'P 1'
#
loop_
_entity.id
_entity.type
_entity.pdbx_description
1 polymer ?
#
loop_
_entity_poly.entity_id
_entity_poly.type
_entity_poly.pdbx_seq_one_letter_code
_entity_poly.pdbx_strand_id
1 'polypeptide(L)'
;MKLLAFDTSTEVLSIGVDCDGAQLLHTGAGGAQASFGLIAGVQSLLLQAGVPLQALDAIVFGAGPGSFTGLRTSCAVAQGLALGAQRPVLPVPSLLAVAEDARLRTQPQATALEVLALLDARMDEVYAAWWSWSDGRWQPRGDTQLCKPEALQVDARVQLLAGNVFTVYPGRFTQAQGKAALPCVAALPSAQALLHLAPALLQQGAAVAPEGALPLYVRDKVAKTTAERLQDKAAAAGAACA
;
A
#
# COMPACT_ATOMS: atom_id res chain seq x y z
N MET A 1 -11.42 -20.14 -3.95
CA MET A 1 -10.21 -19.77 -3.17
C MET A 1 -10.64 -18.98 -1.96
N LYS A 2 -10.09 -19.29 -0.78
CA LYS A 2 -10.41 -18.63 0.48
C LYS A 2 -9.22 -17.81 0.95
N LEU A 3 -9.35 -16.50 1.02
CA LEU A 3 -8.28 -15.58 1.32
C LEU A 3 -8.66 -14.64 2.45
N LEU A 4 -7.70 -14.33 3.31
CA LEU A 4 -7.75 -13.21 4.24
C LEU A 4 -6.75 -12.17 3.76
N ALA A 5 -7.17 -10.91 3.65
CA ALA A 5 -6.30 -9.80 3.27
C ALA A 5 -6.40 -8.63 4.25
N PHE A 6 -5.31 -7.93 4.51
CA PHE A 6 -5.32 -6.69 5.28
C PHE A 6 -4.13 -5.79 4.98
N ASP A 7 -4.35 -4.49 5.18
CA ASP A 7 -3.32 -3.46 5.13
C ASP A 7 -3.46 -2.51 6.33
N THR A 8 -2.33 -2.13 6.90
CA THR A 8 -2.21 -1.15 7.99
C THR A 8 -1.14 -0.10 7.72
N SER A 9 -0.72 0.00 6.46
CA SER A 9 0.41 0.87 6.04
C SER A 9 0.07 2.36 6.04
N THR A 10 -1.22 2.70 6.14
CA THR A 10 -1.74 4.09 6.11
C THR A 10 -2.55 4.44 7.37
N GLU A 11 -3.24 5.58 7.33
CA GLU A 11 -4.20 6.00 8.37
C GLU A 11 -5.50 5.19 8.37
N VAL A 12 -5.69 4.33 7.38
CA VAL A 12 -6.85 3.45 7.29
C VAL A 12 -6.40 2.00 7.47
N LEU A 13 -7.06 1.31 8.41
CA LEU A 13 -7.03 -0.13 8.50
C LEU A 13 -8.02 -0.71 7.49
N SER A 14 -7.58 -1.61 6.63
CA SER A 14 -8.43 -2.31 5.68
C SER A 14 -8.28 -3.82 5.85
N ILE A 15 -9.41 -4.53 6.00
CA ILE A 15 -9.45 -5.99 6.17
C ILE A 15 -10.48 -6.56 5.20
N GLY A 16 -10.20 -7.73 4.64
CA GLY A 16 -11.14 -8.43 3.76
C GLY A 16 -10.98 -9.95 3.84
N VAL A 17 -12.09 -10.64 3.67
CA VAL A 17 -12.13 -12.08 3.49
C VAL A 17 -12.81 -12.36 2.16
N ASP A 18 -12.20 -13.19 1.34
CA ASP A 18 -12.81 -13.75 0.13
C ASP A 18 -13.09 -15.23 0.38
N CYS A 19 -14.31 -15.65 0.14
CA CYS A 19 -14.70 -17.04 0.17
C CYS A 19 -15.33 -17.39 -1.19
N ASP A 20 -14.51 -17.96 -2.08
CA ASP A 20 -14.93 -18.43 -3.40
C ASP A 20 -15.65 -17.33 -4.24
N GLY A 21 -15.16 -16.08 -4.14
CA GLY A 21 -15.68 -14.90 -4.84
C GLY A 21 -16.68 -14.07 -4.03
N ALA A 22 -17.17 -14.55 -2.88
CA ALA A 22 -17.96 -13.76 -1.95
C ALA A 22 -17.01 -12.99 -1.00
N GLN A 23 -17.04 -11.65 -1.09
CA GLN A 23 -16.14 -10.80 -0.32
C GLN A 23 -16.87 -10.10 0.83
N LEU A 24 -16.25 -10.15 2.02
CA LEU A 24 -16.59 -9.32 3.17
C LEU A 24 -15.44 -8.37 3.44
N LEU A 25 -15.75 -7.08 3.56
CA LEU A 25 -14.77 -6.01 3.74
C LEU A 25 -15.07 -5.23 5.02
N HIS A 26 -14.01 -4.79 5.69
CA HIS A 26 -14.07 -3.91 6.85
C HIS A 26 -12.99 -2.84 6.76
N THR A 27 -13.33 -1.62 7.15
CA THR A 27 -12.39 -0.51 7.30
C THR A 27 -12.48 0.07 8.69
N GLY A 28 -11.34 0.53 9.20
CA GLY A 28 -11.25 1.12 10.55
C GLY A 28 -10.11 2.12 10.64
N ALA A 29 -9.87 2.63 11.83
CA ALA A 29 -8.75 3.53 12.09
C ALA A 29 -7.43 2.75 12.00
N GLY A 30 -6.52 3.27 11.17
CA GLY A 30 -5.16 2.78 10.99
C GLY A 30 -4.14 3.47 11.91
N GLY A 31 -2.90 3.55 11.45
CA GLY A 31 -1.82 4.15 12.19
C GLY A 31 -1.57 3.46 13.54
N ALA A 32 -1.44 4.22 14.63
CA ALA A 32 -1.20 3.68 15.97
C ALA A 32 -2.35 2.82 16.53
N GLN A 33 -3.57 3.00 16.01
CA GLN A 33 -4.75 2.24 16.47
C GLN A 33 -4.95 0.93 15.70
N ALA A 34 -4.25 0.72 14.59
CA ALA A 34 -4.39 -0.47 13.75
C ALA A 34 -4.21 -1.78 14.52
N SER A 35 -3.27 -1.84 15.47
CA SER A 35 -2.99 -3.03 16.27
C SER A 35 -4.16 -3.47 17.14
N PHE A 36 -4.99 -2.53 17.62
CA PHE A 36 -6.17 -2.86 18.44
C PHE A 36 -7.33 -3.41 17.60
N GLY A 37 -7.51 -2.87 16.38
CA GLY A 37 -8.65 -3.24 15.51
C GLY A 37 -8.40 -4.44 14.62
N LEU A 38 -7.14 -4.71 14.24
CA LEU A 38 -6.83 -5.70 13.20
C LEU A 38 -7.26 -7.12 13.59
N ILE A 39 -6.83 -7.63 14.74
CA ILE A 39 -7.12 -9.01 15.14
C ILE A 39 -8.63 -9.20 15.37
N ALA A 40 -9.28 -8.26 16.06
CA ALA A 40 -10.72 -8.31 16.29
C ALA A 40 -11.51 -8.24 14.97
N GLY A 41 -11.10 -7.38 14.04
CA GLY A 41 -11.70 -7.28 12.71
C GLY A 41 -11.54 -8.56 11.89
N VAL A 42 -10.35 -9.16 11.91
CA VAL A 42 -10.10 -10.47 11.24
C VAL A 42 -11.00 -11.55 11.81
N GLN A 43 -11.07 -11.68 13.13
CA GLN A 43 -11.92 -12.69 13.77
C GLN A 43 -13.40 -12.48 13.45
N SER A 44 -13.87 -11.24 13.47
CA SER A 44 -15.24 -10.90 13.12
C SER A 44 -15.58 -11.26 11.68
N LEU A 45 -14.71 -10.92 10.71
CA LEU A 45 -14.95 -11.23 9.31
C LEU A 45 -14.90 -12.73 9.00
N LEU A 46 -13.95 -13.46 9.60
CA LEU A 46 -13.87 -14.92 9.45
C LEU A 46 -15.11 -15.61 10.01
N LEU A 47 -15.61 -15.15 11.17
CA LEU A 47 -16.85 -15.66 11.75
C LEU A 47 -18.06 -15.37 10.84
N GLN A 48 -18.19 -14.15 10.32
CA GLN A 48 -19.26 -13.77 9.39
C GLN A 48 -19.20 -14.57 8.08
N ALA A 49 -18.00 -14.83 7.58
CA ALA A 49 -17.79 -15.64 6.37
C ALA A 49 -18.03 -17.14 6.62
N GLY A 50 -18.11 -17.60 7.88
CA GLY A 50 -18.16 -19.01 8.22
C GLY A 50 -16.88 -19.79 7.84
N VAL A 51 -15.74 -19.10 7.76
CA VAL A 51 -14.46 -19.67 7.32
C VAL A 51 -13.51 -19.77 8.52
N PRO A 52 -13.16 -20.98 8.98
CA PRO A 52 -12.11 -21.11 9.99
C PRO A 52 -10.74 -20.75 9.41
N LEU A 53 -9.85 -20.21 10.23
CA LEU A 53 -8.53 -19.75 9.83
C LEU A 53 -7.72 -20.83 9.07
N GLN A 54 -7.84 -22.08 9.48
CA GLN A 54 -7.17 -23.23 8.86
C GLN A 54 -7.72 -23.60 7.46
N ALA A 55 -8.88 -23.07 7.08
CA ALA A 55 -9.47 -23.32 5.77
C ALA A 55 -9.06 -22.27 4.72
N LEU A 56 -8.30 -21.26 5.12
CA LEU A 56 -7.75 -20.27 4.19
C LEU A 56 -6.69 -20.92 3.28
N ASP A 57 -6.63 -20.48 2.04
CA ASP A 57 -5.56 -20.87 1.11
C ASP A 57 -4.29 -20.06 1.32
N ALA A 58 -4.43 -18.77 1.65
CA ALA A 58 -3.32 -17.87 1.98
C ALA A 58 -3.78 -16.67 2.83
N ILE A 59 -2.79 -16.03 3.50
CA ILE A 59 -2.97 -14.76 4.18
C ILE A 59 -2.20 -13.70 3.40
N VAL A 60 -2.90 -12.66 2.96
CA VAL A 60 -2.39 -11.57 2.12
C VAL A 60 -2.21 -10.33 2.98
N PHE A 61 -1.08 -9.66 2.87
CA PHE A 61 -0.89 -8.41 3.60
C PHE A 61 -0.16 -7.36 2.79
N GLY A 62 -0.49 -6.09 3.04
CA GLY A 62 0.26 -4.96 2.51
C GLY A 62 1.64 -4.89 3.15
N ALA A 63 2.66 -5.20 2.34
CA ALA A 63 4.04 -5.28 2.82
C ALA A 63 4.75 -3.91 2.90
N GLY A 64 4.17 -2.87 2.30
CA GLY A 64 4.76 -1.54 2.23
C GLY A 64 5.10 -1.08 0.80
N PRO A 65 5.67 0.12 0.66
CA PRO A 65 6.04 1.04 1.74
C PRO A 65 4.84 1.71 2.43
N GLY A 66 5.11 2.34 3.59
CA GLY A 66 4.08 3.04 4.38
C GLY A 66 4.53 3.35 5.80
N SER A 67 3.58 3.51 6.71
CA SER A 67 3.82 3.76 8.13
C SER A 67 4.65 2.65 8.77
N PHE A 68 5.76 3.00 9.39
CA PHE A 68 6.70 2.06 10.02
C PHE A 68 6.04 1.14 11.07
N THR A 69 5.19 1.71 11.93
CA THR A 69 4.43 0.92 12.91
C THR A 69 3.40 0.03 12.22
N GLY A 70 2.67 0.58 11.24
CA GLY A 70 1.67 -0.16 10.48
C GLY A 70 2.27 -1.38 9.77
N LEU A 71 3.37 -1.20 9.05
CA LEU A 71 4.04 -2.29 8.33
C LEU A 71 4.46 -3.44 9.25
N ARG A 72 4.98 -3.12 10.42
CA ARG A 72 5.36 -4.14 11.42
C ARG A 72 4.14 -4.84 12.00
N THR A 73 3.05 -4.10 12.23
CA THR A 73 1.79 -4.66 12.73
C THR A 73 1.22 -5.66 11.71
N SER A 74 1.07 -5.26 10.43
CA SER A 74 0.54 -6.18 9.42
C SER A 74 1.44 -7.40 9.22
N CYS A 75 2.75 -7.21 9.13
CA CYS A 75 3.70 -8.30 8.97
C CYS A 75 3.64 -9.30 10.14
N ALA A 76 3.72 -8.81 11.39
CA ALA A 76 3.71 -9.67 12.58
C ALA A 76 2.37 -10.43 12.72
N VAL A 77 1.24 -9.77 12.44
CA VAL A 77 -0.07 -10.42 12.47
C VAL A 77 -0.19 -11.45 11.35
N ALA A 78 0.27 -11.13 10.12
CA ALA A 78 0.29 -12.09 9.02
C ALA A 78 1.11 -13.33 9.35
N GLN A 79 2.33 -13.15 9.89
CA GLN A 79 3.19 -14.25 10.34
C GLN A 79 2.52 -15.11 11.42
N GLY A 80 1.98 -14.48 12.46
CA GLY A 80 1.34 -15.19 13.58
C GLY A 80 0.13 -15.99 13.16
N LEU A 81 -0.77 -15.40 12.37
CA LEU A 81 -1.96 -16.08 11.84
C LEU A 81 -1.58 -17.23 10.89
N ALA A 82 -0.62 -16.99 10.00
CA ALA A 82 -0.17 -17.98 9.02
C ALA A 82 0.51 -19.17 9.68
N LEU A 83 1.35 -18.91 10.70
CA LEU A 83 1.98 -19.97 11.49
C LEU A 83 0.92 -20.82 12.21
N GLY A 84 -0.06 -20.18 12.89
CA GLY A 84 -1.14 -20.87 13.58
C GLY A 84 -2.09 -21.64 12.65
N ALA A 85 -2.25 -21.17 11.42
CA ALA A 85 -3.07 -21.81 10.40
C ALA A 85 -2.31 -22.84 9.55
N GLN A 86 -1.00 -22.86 9.60
CA GLN A 86 -0.11 -23.60 8.68
C GLN A 86 -0.39 -23.24 7.21
N ARG A 87 -0.46 -21.93 6.92
CA ARG A 87 -0.76 -21.40 5.59
C ARG A 87 0.34 -20.47 5.10
N PRO A 88 0.52 -20.35 3.77
CA PRO A 88 1.46 -19.39 3.21
C PRO A 88 0.99 -17.94 3.41
N VAL A 89 1.94 -17.04 3.34
CA VAL A 89 1.72 -15.59 3.36
C VAL A 89 2.03 -15.01 2.00
N LEU A 90 1.21 -14.07 1.54
CA LEU A 90 1.44 -13.33 0.32
C LEU A 90 1.71 -11.85 0.65
N PRO A 91 2.97 -11.41 0.65
CA PRO A 91 3.30 -9.99 0.75
C PRO A 91 2.98 -9.27 -0.57
N VAL A 92 2.21 -8.19 -0.49
CA VAL A 92 1.86 -7.36 -1.65
C VAL A 92 2.40 -5.95 -1.44
N PRO A 93 3.11 -5.37 -2.42
CA PRO A 93 3.52 -3.97 -2.33
C PRO A 93 2.31 -3.05 -2.17
N SER A 94 2.32 -2.16 -1.15
CA SER A 94 1.18 -1.26 -0.88
C SER A 94 0.90 -0.32 -2.05
N LEU A 95 1.94 0.12 -2.79
CA LEU A 95 1.75 0.95 -3.99
C LEU A 95 1.12 0.18 -5.16
N LEU A 96 1.32 -1.14 -5.25
CA LEU A 96 0.59 -1.98 -6.20
C LEU A 96 -0.90 -2.06 -5.83
N ALA A 97 -1.20 -2.22 -4.54
CA ALA A 97 -2.58 -2.21 -4.06
C ALA A 97 -3.27 -0.86 -4.29
N VAL A 98 -2.55 0.27 -4.17
CA VAL A 98 -3.06 1.61 -4.54
C VAL A 98 -3.39 1.69 -6.03
N ALA A 99 -2.51 1.20 -6.91
CA ALA A 99 -2.74 1.19 -8.35
C ALA A 99 -3.98 0.35 -8.72
N GLU A 100 -4.12 -0.81 -8.09
CA GLU A 100 -5.27 -1.70 -8.31
C GLU A 100 -6.57 -1.11 -7.75
N ASP A 101 -6.55 -0.50 -6.55
CA ASP A 101 -7.72 0.17 -5.98
C ASP A 101 -8.24 1.26 -6.92
N ALA A 102 -7.33 2.08 -7.46
CA ALA A 102 -7.68 3.12 -8.43
C ALA A 102 -8.25 2.54 -9.72
N ARG A 103 -7.64 1.48 -10.28
CA ARG A 103 -8.11 0.82 -11.50
C ARG A 103 -9.52 0.24 -11.31
N LEU A 104 -9.74 -0.51 -10.24
CA LEU A 104 -11.04 -1.13 -9.95
C LEU A 104 -12.17 -0.10 -9.85
N ARG A 105 -11.89 1.07 -9.27
CA ARG A 105 -12.89 2.11 -9.06
C ARG A 105 -13.13 3.00 -10.27
N THR A 106 -12.13 3.20 -11.13
CA THR A 106 -12.23 4.17 -12.24
C THR A 106 -12.23 3.54 -13.61
N GLN A 107 -11.50 2.44 -13.80
CA GLN A 107 -11.31 1.79 -15.10
C GLN A 107 -11.31 0.26 -14.97
N PRO A 108 -12.35 -0.38 -14.40
CA PRO A 108 -12.36 -1.82 -14.15
C PRO A 108 -12.23 -2.68 -15.41
N GLN A 109 -12.62 -2.14 -16.56
CA GLN A 109 -12.58 -2.82 -17.86
C GLN A 109 -11.34 -2.47 -18.70
N ALA A 110 -10.40 -1.67 -18.17
CA ALA A 110 -9.20 -1.33 -18.92
C ALA A 110 -8.39 -2.59 -19.25
N THR A 111 -8.03 -2.74 -20.52
CA THR A 111 -7.13 -3.80 -21.01
C THR A 111 -5.66 -3.41 -20.86
N ALA A 112 -5.37 -2.12 -20.85
CA ALA A 112 -4.05 -1.54 -20.58
C ALA A 112 -4.20 -0.24 -19.79
N LEU A 113 -3.31 0.01 -18.83
CA LEU A 113 -3.31 1.22 -18.02
C LEU A 113 -1.91 1.46 -17.41
N GLU A 114 -1.43 2.70 -17.51
CA GLU A 114 -0.18 3.14 -16.89
C GLU A 114 -0.50 4.02 -15.67
N VAL A 115 -0.15 3.54 -14.49
CA VAL A 115 -0.45 4.20 -13.21
C VAL A 115 0.82 4.60 -12.49
N LEU A 116 0.85 5.83 -11.99
CA LEU A 116 1.79 6.25 -10.98
C LEU A 116 1.09 6.24 -9.62
N ALA A 117 1.45 5.28 -8.80
CA ALA A 117 0.94 5.13 -7.45
C ALA A 117 1.79 5.91 -6.45
N LEU A 118 1.14 6.66 -5.56
CA LEU A 118 1.75 7.64 -4.67
C LEU A 118 1.20 7.50 -3.25
N LEU A 119 2.08 7.39 -2.25
CA LEU A 119 1.69 7.44 -0.83
C LEU A 119 2.50 8.49 -0.08
N ASP A 120 1.86 9.16 0.86
CA ASP A 120 2.52 10.04 1.81
C ASP A 120 3.58 9.28 2.61
N ALA A 121 4.84 9.72 2.50
CA ALA A 121 5.96 9.15 3.22
C ALA A 121 6.30 9.92 4.50
N ARG A 122 5.50 10.92 4.87
CA ARG A 122 5.81 11.89 5.92
C ARG A 122 7.07 12.70 5.61
N MET A 123 7.43 13.64 6.49
CA MET A 123 8.64 14.46 6.38
C MET A 123 8.76 15.20 5.04
N ASP A 124 7.62 15.60 4.49
CA ASP A 124 7.54 16.34 3.21
C ASP A 124 8.03 15.52 2.00
N GLU A 125 7.85 14.19 2.05
CA GLU A 125 8.23 13.25 1.00
C GLU A 125 7.08 12.31 0.63
N VAL A 126 7.21 11.69 -0.54
CA VAL A 126 6.25 10.71 -1.08
C VAL A 126 6.96 9.45 -1.52
N TYR A 127 6.32 8.31 -1.31
CA TYR A 127 6.65 7.08 -2.00
C TYR A 127 5.98 7.08 -3.37
N ALA A 128 6.72 6.73 -4.42
CA ALA A 128 6.23 6.68 -5.79
C ALA A 128 6.64 5.39 -6.48
N ALA A 129 5.70 4.72 -7.16
CA ALA A 129 5.97 3.55 -7.98
C ALA A 129 5.13 3.59 -9.26
N TRP A 130 5.76 3.22 -10.37
CA TRP A 130 5.14 3.15 -11.70
C TRP A 130 4.72 1.73 -12.00
N TRP A 131 3.48 1.55 -12.41
CA TRP A 131 2.88 0.26 -12.70
C TRP A 131 2.22 0.26 -14.06
N SER A 132 2.45 -0.80 -14.83
CA SER A 132 1.81 -1.06 -16.11
C SER A 132 0.84 -2.22 -15.96
N TRP A 133 -0.42 -2.01 -16.27
CA TRP A 133 -1.44 -3.04 -16.37
C TRP A 133 -1.59 -3.47 -17.82
N SER A 134 -1.44 -4.75 -18.11
CA SER A 134 -1.74 -5.34 -19.41
C SER A 134 -2.02 -6.84 -19.27
N ASP A 135 -2.85 -7.37 -20.10
CA ASP A 135 -3.17 -8.81 -20.17
C ASP A 135 -3.58 -9.41 -18.81
N GLY A 136 -4.33 -8.63 -18.01
CA GLY A 136 -4.79 -9.06 -16.69
C GLY A 136 -3.69 -9.09 -15.61
N ARG A 137 -2.56 -8.41 -15.81
CA ARG A 137 -1.42 -8.42 -14.90
C ARG A 137 -0.79 -7.06 -14.73
N TRP A 138 -0.29 -6.82 -13.52
CA TRP A 138 0.54 -5.67 -13.22
C TRP A 138 2.02 -6.00 -13.38
N GLN A 139 2.76 -5.07 -13.94
CA GLN A 139 4.22 -5.11 -14.05
C GLN A 139 4.83 -3.84 -13.47
N PRO A 140 5.85 -3.94 -12.61
CA PRO A 140 6.56 -2.77 -12.12
C PRO A 140 7.38 -2.14 -13.25
N ARG A 141 7.47 -0.81 -13.23
CA ARG A 141 8.29 -0.03 -14.16
C ARG A 141 9.38 0.72 -13.41
N GLY A 142 10.40 -0.01 -13.00
CA GLY A 142 11.48 0.48 -12.17
C GLY A 142 11.24 0.31 -10.67
N ASP A 143 12.15 0.88 -9.90
CA ASP A 143 12.13 0.78 -8.44
C ASP A 143 11.19 1.81 -7.81
N THR A 144 10.71 1.50 -6.61
CA THR A 144 9.99 2.46 -5.78
C THR A 144 10.92 3.58 -5.36
N GLN A 145 10.49 4.82 -5.57
CA GLN A 145 11.23 6.02 -5.21
C GLN A 145 10.68 6.67 -3.94
N LEU A 146 11.59 7.35 -3.23
CA LEU A 146 11.27 8.28 -2.15
C LEU A 146 11.80 9.65 -2.54
N CYS A 147 10.92 10.63 -2.67
CA CYS A 147 11.30 11.97 -3.11
C CYS A 147 10.35 13.04 -2.57
N LYS A 148 10.75 14.32 -2.68
CA LYS A 148 9.81 15.43 -2.46
C LYS A 148 8.78 15.48 -3.60
N PRO A 149 7.55 15.97 -3.34
CA PRO A 149 6.52 16.12 -4.38
C PRO A 149 6.98 16.86 -5.63
N GLU A 150 7.78 17.91 -5.47
CA GLU A 150 8.28 18.76 -6.57
C GLU A 150 9.39 18.09 -7.39
N ALA A 151 10.09 17.13 -6.80
CA ALA A 151 11.16 16.38 -7.48
C ALA A 151 10.62 15.20 -8.31
N LEU A 152 9.33 14.88 -8.17
CA LEU A 152 8.71 13.78 -8.86
C LEU A 152 8.62 14.05 -10.36
N GLN A 153 9.24 13.18 -11.14
CA GLN A 153 9.16 13.23 -12.61
C GLN A 153 8.10 12.23 -13.09
N VAL A 154 7.06 12.73 -13.76
CA VAL A 154 6.02 11.88 -14.31
C VAL A 154 6.36 11.53 -15.75
N ASP A 155 6.50 10.24 -16.02
CA ASP A 155 6.70 9.70 -17.37
C ASP A 155 5.47 10.04 -18.27
N ALA A 156 5.74 10.44 -19.52
CA ALA A 156 4.69 10.80 -20.48
C ALA A 156 3.68 9.68 -20.79
N ARG A 157 4.01 8.43 -20.45
CA ARG A 157 3.11 7.28 -20.61
C ARG A 157 2.08 7.15 -19.49
N VAL A 158 2.30 7.79 -18.33
CA VAL A 158 1.37 7.74 -17.21
C VAL A 158 0.02 8.31 -17.62
N GLN A 159 -1.04 7.57 -17.36
CA GLN A 159 -2.41 7.90 -17.68
C GLN A 159 -3.23 8.25 -16.44
N LEU A 160 -2.78 7.80 -15.26
CA LEU A 160 -3.49 7.97 -13.99
C LEU A 160 -2.50 8.18 -12.85
N LEU A 161 -2.76 9.18 -12.01
CA LEU A 161 -2.10 9.38 -10.72
C LEU A 161 -3.03 8.85 -9.62
N ALA A 162 -2.54 7.95 -8.78
CA ALA A 162 -3.35 7.32 -7.74
C ALA A 162 -2.67 7.43 -6.36
N GLY A 163 -3.42 7.79 -5.31
CA GLY A 163 -2.86 7.81 -3.96
C GLY A 163 -3.52 8.82 -3.02
N ASN A 164 -2.99 8.94 -1.80
CA ASN A 164 -3.48 9.87 -0.78
C ASN A 164 -2.78 11.24 -0.80
N VAL A 165 -1.76 11.40 -1.61
CA VAL A 165 -0.88 12.57 -1.61
C VAL A 165 -1.58 13.87 -2.02
N PHE A 166 -2.66 13.80 -2.80
CA PHE A 166 -3.35 14.98 -3.32
C PHE A 166 -4.09 15.76 -2.23
N THR A 167 -4.51 15.08 -1.17
CA THR A 167 -5.11 15.70 0.01
C THR A 167 -4.08 16.15 1.03
N VAL A 168 -2.94 15.46 1.11
CA VAL A 168 -1.84 15.78 2.04
C VAL A 168 -1.01 16.96 1.53
N TYR A 169 -0.78 17.02 0.22
CA TYR A 169 0.06 18.02 -0.45
C TYR A 169 -0.69 18.76 -1.56
N PRO A 170 -1.75 19.51 -1.24
CA PRO A 170 -2.59 20.16 -2.25
C PRO A 170 -1.77 21.14 -3.11
N GLY A 171 -1.93 21.04 -4.43
CA GLY A 171 -1.27 21.94 -5.38
C GLY A 171 0.23 21.68 -5.64
N ARG A 172 0.88 20.73 -4.94
CA ARG A 172 2.32 20.49 -5.09
C ARG A 172 2.69 19.55 -6.25
N PHE A 173 1.70 18.94 -6.89
CA PHE A 173 1.90 18.05 -8.04
C PHE A 173 1.64 18.70 -9.39
N THR A 174 1.52 20.02 -9.45
CA THR A 174 1.22 20.78 -10.69
C THR A 174 2.27 20.60 -11.79
N GLN A 175 3.55 20.51 -11.42
CA GLN A 175 4.64 20.24 -12.38
C GLN A 175 4.64 18.79 -12.86
N ALA A 176 4.16 17.85 -12.03
CA ALA A 176 4.06 16.44 -12.37
C ALA A 176 2.97 16.18 -13.42
N GLN A 177 1.99 17.07 -13.55
CA GLN A 177 0.87 16.92 -14.48
C GLN A 177 1.19 17.34 -15.93
N GLY A 178 2.35 17.95 -16.17
CA GLY A 178 2.73 18.40 -17.52
C GLY A 178 1.74 19.39 -18.14
N LYS A 179 1.68 19.44 -19.49
CA LYS A 179 0.75 20.32 -20.23
C LYS A 179 -0.70 19.83 -20.23
N ALA A 180 -0.97 18.55 -19.94
CA ALA A 180 -2.30 17.98 -19.81
C ALA A 180 -2.50 17.54 -18.36
N ALA A 181 -3.57 18.01 -17.71
CA ALA A 181 -3.92 17.59 -16.37
C ALA A 181 -4.24 16.09 -16.36
N LEU A 182 -3.37 15.27 -15.77
CA LEU A 182 -3.63 13.85 -15.59
C LEU A 182 -4.75 13.65 -14.56
N PRO A 183 -5.62 12.65 -14.75
CA PRO A 183 -6.59 12.26 -13.74
C PRO A 183 -5.88 11.89 -12.43
N CYS A 184 -6.34 12.47 -11.32
CA CYS A 184 -5.87 12.17 -9.97
C CYS A 184 -6.96 11.44 -9.20
N VAL A 185 -6.67 10.26 -8.69
CA VAL A 185 -7.61 9.44 -7.93
C VAL A 185 -7.11 9.26 -6.51
N ALA A 186 -7.92 9.70 -5.53
CA ALA A 186 -7.65 9.39 -4.14
C ALA A 186 -7.81 7.88 -3.92
N ALA A 187 -6.74 7.18 -3.64
CA ALA A 187 -6.68 5.74 -3.47
C ALA A 187 -5.79 5.36 -2.30
N LEU A 188 -6.12 4.23 -1.65
CA LEU A 188 -5.35 3.65 -0.56
C LEU A 188 -5.15 2.16 -0.80
N PRO A 189 -4.16 1.52 -0.16
CA PRO A 189 -4.03 0.08 -0.23
C PRO A 189 -5.24 -0.57 0.48
N SER A 190 -6.22 -0.99 -0.30
CA SER A 190 -7.44 -1.60 0.22
C SER A 190 -7.35 -3.12 0.26
N ALA A 191 -8.05 -3.75 1.21
CA ALA A 191 -8.17 -5.20 1.25
C ALA A 191 -8.85 -5.76 -0.01
N GLN A 192 -9.77 -5.01 -0.60
CA GLN A 192 -10.39 -5.38 -1.88
C GLN A 192 -9.35 -5.50 -3.00
N ALA A 193 -8.46 -4.51 -3.12
CA ALA A 193 -7.38 -4.56 -4.09
C ALA A 193 -6.41 -5.72 -3.83
N LEU A 194 -6.06 -5.95 -2.56
CA LEU A 194 -5.22 -7.09 -2.17
C LEU A 194 -5.85 -8.43 -2.54
N LEU A 195 -7.14 -8.63 -2.26
CA LEU A 195 -7.88 -9.84 -2.62
C LEU A 195 -7.96 -10.02 -4.13
N HIS A 196 -8.11 -8.94 -4.89
CA HIS A 196 -8.16 -9.00 -6.35
C HIS A 196 -6.80 -9.35 -6.97
N LEU A 197 -5.70 -8.86 -6.41
CA LEU A 197 -4.33 -9.15 -6.84
C LEU A 197 -3.88 -10.57 -6.49
N ALA A 198 -4.35 -11.10 -5.37
CA ALA A 198 -3.83 -12.33 -4.78
C ALA A 198 -3.86 -13.55 -5.69
N PRO A 199 -4.94 -13.87 -6.44
CA PRO A 199 -4.97 -15.06 -7.28
C PRO A 199 -3.85 -15.09 -8.33
N ALA A 200 -3.61 -13.97 -9.02
CA ALA A 200 -2.56 -13.88 -10.03
C ALA A 200 -1.15 -13.97 -9.42
N LEU A 201 -0.93 -13.32 -8.26
CA LEU A 201 0.35 -13.37 -7.57
C LEU A 201 0.65 -14.76 -6.98
N LEU A 202 -0.36 -15.45 -6.45
CA LEU A 202 -0.24 -16.84 -5.97
C LEU A 202 0.12 -17.79 -7.12
N GLN A 203 -0.50 -17.63 -8.28
CA GLN A 203 -0.16 -18.43 -9.49
C GLN A 203 1.27 -18.17 -9.98
N GLN A 204 1.82 -16.98 -9.73
CA GLN A 204 3.22 -16.64 -10.04
C GLN A 204 4.22 -17.15 -8.98
N GLY A 205 3.73 -17.80 -7.91
CA GLY A 205 4.58 -18.31 -6.84
C GLY A 205 5.11 -17.25 -5.90
N ALA A 206 4.43 -16.11 -5.76
CA ALA A 206 4.85 -15.00 -4.89
C ALA A 206 4.57 -15.24 -3.39
N ALA A 207 3.89 -16.32 -3.04
CA ALA A 207 3.67 -16.69 -1.64
C ALA A 207 4.96 -17.18 -1.00
N VAL A 208 5.12 -16.87 0.28
CA VAL A 208 6.27 -17.26 1.11
C VAL A 208 5.82 -18.02 2.34
N ALA A 209 6.73 -18.74 2.98
CA ALA A 209 6.52 -19.29 4.31
C ALA A 209 6.34 -18.15 5.33
N PRO A 210 5.63 -18.36 6.47
CA PRO A 210 5.36 -17.30 7.44
C PRO A 210 6.61 -16.52 7.88
N GLU A 211 7.72 -17.20 8.11
CA GLU A 211 9.00 -16.61 8.50
C GLU A 211 9.66 -15.77 7.39
N GLY A 212 9.29 -16.00 6.15
CA GLY A 212 9.74 -15.23 4.98
C GLY A 212 8.94 -13.97 4.71
N ALA A 213 7.83 -13.74 5.43
CA ALA A 213 7.07 -12.53 5.32
C ALA A 213 7.81 -11.35 5.97
N LEU A 214 8.23 -10.38 5.17
CA LEU A 214 9.00 -9.23 5.64
C LEU A 214 8.36 -7.93 5.15
N PRO A 215 8.46 -6.83 5.95
CA PRO A 215 8.03 -5.52 5.50
C PRO A 215 9.01 -4.96 4.47
N LEU A 216 8.47 -4.25 3.47
CA LEU A 216 9.24 -3.54 2.46
C LEU A 216 9.58 -2.13 2.96
N TYR A 217 10.83 -1.93 3.36
CA TYR A 217 11.35 -0.62 3.74
C TYR A 217 12.02 0.04 2.54
N VAL A 218 11.54 1.23 2.17
CA VAL A 218 12.13 2.06 1.10
C VAL A 218 12.97 3.19 1.70
N ARG A 219 12.65 3.65 2.92
CA ARG A 219 13.40 4.67 3.62
C ARG A 219 14.48 4.02 4.50
N ASP A 220 15.74 4.27 4.18
CA ASP A 220 16.89 3.75 4.94
C ASP A 220 17.06 4.45 6.30
N LYS A 221 16.75 5.76 6.37
CA LYS A 221 16.85 6.55 7.60
C LYS A 221 15.48 6.99 8.09
N VAL A 222 15.02 6.42 9.20
CA VAL A 222 13.71 6.71 9.80
C VAL A 222 13.70 7.99 10.64
N ALA A 223 14.87 8.48 11.07
CA ALA A 223 14.98 9.70 11.88
C ALA A 223 16.27 10.48 11.54
N LYS A 224 16.14 11.80 11.48
CA LYS A 224 17.30 12.70 11.42
C LYS A 224 18.07 12.61 12.74
N THR A 225 19.39 12.53 12.66
CA THR A 225 20.26 12.63 13.84
C THR A 225 20.10 14.00 14.51
N THR A 226 20.53 14.12 15.76
CA THR A 226 20.49 15.41 16.46
C THR A 226 21.32 16.49 15.74
N ALA A 227 22.41 16.09 15.12
CA ALA A 227 23.26 16.99 14.32
C ALA A 227 22.51 17.49 13.05
N GLU A 228 21.85 16.60 12.32
CA GLU A 228 21.04 16.96 11.14
C GLU A 228 19.85 17.87 11.50
N ARG A 229 19.20 17.65 12.65
CA ARG A 229 18.12 18.53 13.14
C ARG A 229 18.64 19.93 13.51
N LEU A 230 19.84 20.03 14.09
CA LEU A 230 20.46 21.31 14.41
C LEU A 230 20.87 22.07 13.15
N GLN A 231 21.39 21.40 12.14
CA GLN A 231 21.71 21.99 10.86
C GLN A 231 20.47 22.54 10.14
N ASP A 232 19.36 21.77 10.12
CA ASP A 232 18.10 22.22 9.52
C ASP A 232 17.53 23.45 10.24
N LYS A 233 17.62 23.48 11.60
CA LYS A 233 17.20 24.66 12.38
C LYS A 233 18.05 25.89 12.07
N ALA A 234 19.35 25.71 11.92
CA ALA A 234 20.25 26.80 11.56
C ALA A 234 20.00 27.34 10.14
N ALA A 235 19.73 26.43 9.18
CA ALA A 235 19.37 26.81 7.81
C ALA A 235 18.04 27.55 7.74
N ALA A 236 17.02 27.09 8.47
CA ALA A 236 15.71 27.74 8.56
C ALA A 236 15.79 29.13 9.23
N ALA A 237 16.62 29.30 10.26
CA ALA A 237 16.85 30.60 10.91
C ALA A 237 17.59 31.59 10.01
N GLY A 238 18.53 31.11 9.17
CA GLY A 238 19.24 31.93 8.18
C GLY A 238 18.36 32.42 7.03
N ALA A 239 17.37 31.60 6.61
CA ALA A 239 16.41 31.96 5.56
C ALA A 239 15.31 32.95 6.04
N ALA A 240 15.09 33.08 7.34
CA ALA A 240 14.12 34.02 7.91
C ALA A 240 14.69 35.43 8.16
N CYS A 241 16.02 35.61 7.99
CA CYS A 241 16.71 36.87 8.16
C CYS A 241 17.20 37.50 6.82
N ALA A 242 16.89 36.88 5.69
CA ALA A 242 17.17 37.39 4.34
C ALA A 242 15.86 37.79 3.62
#